data_5e5d00a1c5fc4c516df194c644a8abf9
#
_entry.id   5e5d00a1c5fc4c516df194c644a8abf9
#
_cell.length_a   1.000
_cell.length_b   1.000
_cell.length_c   1.000
_cell.angle_alpha   90.00
_cell.angle_beta   90.00
_cell.angle_gamma   90.00
#
_symmetry.space_group_name_H-M   'P 1'
#
loop_
_entity.id
_entity.type
_entity.pdbx_description
1 polymer ?
#
loop_
_entity_poly.entity_id
_entity_poly.type
_entity_poly.pdbx_seq_one_letter_code
_entity_poly.pdbx_strand_id
1 'polypeptide(L)'
;MRAPPPFHMHTALAQGLKALLRQLEERLALQSPLKVFLAGGMAVHLYTASRVTTDVDAEFGSRVFLPGDLVVDVRLEDGTRELLYFDTNYNATFALMHEDYLDDAIALDMGVPQIRLYVLLPLDLAVSKIARFADNDKEDIAELVRLGLTTANEIEQRATQAMAGYVGGLPMLRLNLRDAVALARQAEAERGAGGNSRA
;
A
#
# COMPACT_ATOMS: atom_id res chain seq x y z
N MET A 1 8.68 18.35 8.01
CA MET A 1 7.66 17.43 7.46
C MET A 1 7.92 17.31 5.97
N ARG A 2 8.15 16.11 5.44
CA ARG A 2 8.38 15.88 4.01
C ARG A 2 7.05 16.13 3.27
N ALA A 3 7.08 16.78 2.10
CA ALA A 3 5.85 16.89 1.29
C ALA A 3 5.34 15.48 0.92
N PRO A 4 4.01 15.26 0.89
CA PRO A 4 3.49 13.97 0.48
C PRO A 4 3.96 13.65 -0.94
N PRO A 5 4.36 12.41 -1.22
CA PRO A 5 4.78 12.02 -2.56
C PRO A 5 3.60 12.11 -3.53
N PRO A 6 3.86 12.45 -4.80
CA PRO A 6 2.79 12.46 -5.81
C PRO A 6 2.27 11.05 -6.05
N PHE A 7 0.94 10.94 -6.22
CA PHE A 7 0.30 9.69 -6.62
C PHE A 7 0.18 9.57 -8.14
N HIS A 8 0.38 8.38 -8.67
CA HIS A 8 0.22 8.05 -10.09
C HIS A 8 -1.25 7.78 -10.44
N MET A 9 -2.03 8.87 -10.62
CA MET A 9 -3.48 8.82 -10.81
C MET A 9 -3.93 8.46 -12.23
N HIS A 10 -3.03 8.50 -13.21
CA HIS A 10 -3.38 8.34 -14.63
C HIS A 10 -3.19 6.92 -15.17
N THR A 11 -2.70 6.00 -14.35
CA THR A 11 -2.53 4.60 -14.72
C THR A 11 -3.88 3.88 -14.86
N ALA A 12 -3.92 2.82 -15.66
CA ALA A 12 -5.11 1.99 -15.83
C ALA A 12 -5.63 1.44 -14.49
N LEU A 13 -4.73 0.98 -13.60
CA LEU A 13 -5.10 0.49 -12.27
C LEU A 13 -5.66 1.58 -11.36
N ALA A 14 -5.09 2.79 -11.37
CA ALA A 14 -5.63 3.91 -10.60
C ALA A 14 -7.03 4.32 -11.07
N GLN A 15 -7.28 4.30 -12.39
CA GLN A 15 -8.60 4.54 -12.95
C GLN A 15 -9.58 3.39 -12.63
N GLY A 16 -9.10 2.15 -12.65
CA GLY A 16 -9.85 0.98 -12.20
C GLY A 16 -10.25 1.08 -10.72
N LEU A 17 -9.33 1.48 -9.85
CA LEU A 17 -9.63 1.74 -8.44
C LEU A 17 -10.72 2.81 -8.27
N LYS A 18 -10.62 3.92 -9.03
CA LYS A 18 -11.67 4.96 -9.02
C LYS A 18 -13.03 4.40 -9.44
N ALA A 19 -13.08 3.57 -10.47
CA ALA A 19 -14.31 2.93 -10.92
C ALA A 19 -14.86 1.97 -9.86
N LEU A 20 -14.00 1.19 -9.20
CA LEU A 20 -14.38 0.27 -8.12
C LEU A 20 -14.96 1.02 -6.92
N LEU A 21 -14.35 2.15 -6.52
CA LEU A 21 -14.85 2.99 -5.44
C LEU A 21 -16.20 3.63 -5.79
N ARG A 22 -16.45 4.03 -7.05
CA ARG A 22 -17.74 4.52 -7.50
C ARG A 22 -18.83 3.44 -7.43
N GLN A 23 -18.52 2.23 -7.91
CA GLN A 23 -19.45 1.11 -7.78
C GLN A 23 -19.75 0.79 -6.32
N LEU A 24 -18.75 0.86 -5.43
CA LEU A 24 -18.94 0.68 -3.99
C LEU A 24 -19.90 1.73 -3.42
N GLU A 25 -19.68 3.02 -3.74
CA GLU A 25 -20.55 4.13 -3.31
C GLU A 25 -22.00 3.90 -3.74
N GLU A 26 -22.22 3.57 -5.02
CA GLU A 26 -23.55 3.34 -5.59
C GLU A 26 -24.25 2.13 -4.94
N ARG A 27 -23.54 1.02 -4.76
CA ARG A 27 -24.09 -0.23 -4.22
C ARG A 27 -24.44 -0.15 -2.74
N LEU A 28 -23.68 0.61 -1.96
CA LEU A 28 -23.90 0.79 -0.52
C LEU A 28 -24.95 1.87 -0.21
N ALA A 29 -25.35 2.70 -1.19
CA ALA A 29 -26.27 3.82 -0.99
C ALA A 29 -25.89 4.66 0.26
N LEU A 30 -24.64 5.04 0.37
CA LEU A 30 -24.05 5.66 1.56
C LEU A 30 -24.80 6.94 1.96
N GLN A 31 -25.19 7.03 3.23
CA GLN A 31 -25.85 8.21 3.81
C GLN A 31 -24.85 9.20 4.44
N SER A 32 -23.62 8.76 4.65
CA SER A 32 -22.51 9.56 5.17
C SER A 32 -21.19 9.09 4.57
N PRO A 33 -20.17 9.97 4.51
CA PRO A 33 -18.88 9.59 3.93
C PRO A 33 -18.24 8.39 4.63
N LEU A 34 -17.86 7.39 3.83
CA LEU A 34 -17.12 6.20 4.27
C LEU A 34 -15.63 6.46 4.17
N LYS A 35 -14.89 6.27 5.27
CA LYS A 35 -13.43 6.25 5.24
C LYS A 35 -12.95 4.89 4.72
N VAL A 36 -12.03 4.93 3.76
CA VAL A 36 -11.37 3.75 3.18
C VAL A 36 -9.86 3.97 3.28
N PHE A 37 -9.16 3.07 3.93
CA PHE A 37 -7.71 3.11 4.09
C PHE A 37 -7.09 2.06 3.18
N LEU A 38 -6.42 2.52 2.14
CA LEU A 38 -5.82 1.66 1.13
C LEU A 38 -4.44 1.20 1.58
N ALA A 39 -4.22 -0.11 1.51
CA ALA A 39 -2.98 -0.80 1.84
C ALA A 39 -2.47 -1.66 0.66
N GLY A 40 -1.54 -2.55 0.92
CA GLY A 40 -1.11 -3.61 0.02
C GLY A 40 -0.57 -3.16 -1.32
N GLY A 41 -0.74 -4.02 -2.33
CA GLY A 41 -0.19 -3.82 -3.67
C GLY A 41 -0.75 -2.60 -4.39
N MET A 42 -2.04 -2.30 -4.24
CA MET A 42 -2.66 -1.14 -4.90
C MET A 42 -2.14 0.18 -4.32
N ALA A 43 -1.93 0.27 -3.01
CA ALA A 43 -1.31 1.45 -2.40
C ALA A 43 0.14 1.65 -2.90
N VAL A 44 0.93 0.57 -3.00
CA VAL A 44 2.28 0.63 -3.59
C VAL A 44 2.20 1.09 -5.05
N HIS A 45 1.26 0.57 -5.85
CA HIS A 45 1.05 1.01 -7.23
C HIS A 45 0.83 2.51 -7.34
N LEU A 46 -0.01 3.10 -6.49
CA LEU A 46 -0.26 4.54 -6.52
C LEU A 46 1.00 5.38 -6.29
N TYR A 47 1.98 4.86 -5.54
CA TYR A 47 3.26 5.54 -5.31
C TYR A 47 4.30 5.26 -6.38
N THR A 48 4.28 4.10 -7.04
CA THR A 48 5.39 3.62 -7.88
C THR A 48 5.04 3.50 -9.35
N ALA A 49 3.76 3.35 -9.71
CA ALA A 49 3.22 2.99 -11.01
C ALA A 49 3.72 1.63 -11.58
N SER A 50 4.67 0.96 -10.92
CA SER A 50 5.30 -0.27 -11.41
C SER A 50 4.61 -1.55 -10.91
N ARG A 51 3.97 -1.49 -9.72
CA ARG A 51 3.32 -2.67 -9.12
C ARG A 51 2.02 -3.00 -9.84
N VAL A 52 1.89 -4.21 -10.39
CA VAL A 52 0.61 -4.74 -10.90
C VAL A 52 -0.04 -5.59 -9.82
N THR A 53 -1.32 -5.36 -9.57
CA THR A 53 -2.14 -6.10 -8.61
C THR A 53 -3.59 -6.13 -9.05
N THR A 54 -4.32 -7.19 -8.70
CA THR A 54 -5.74 -7.37 -9.00
C THR A 54 -6.62 -7.24 -7.76
N ASP A 55 -6.05 -7.41 -6.59
CA ASP A 55 -6.69 -7.27 -5.29
C ASP A 55 -6.47 -5.89 -4.69
N VAL A 56 -7.48 -5.37 -4.05
CA VAL A 56 -7.46 -4.10 -3.34
C VAL A 56 -7.57 -4.38 -1.85
N ASP A 57 -6.44 -4.28 -1.17
CA ASP A 57 -6.36 -4.37 0.29
C ASP A 57 -6.84 -3.05 0.90
N ALA A 58 -7.92 -3.09 1.66
CA ALA A 58 -8.48 -1.88 2.29
C ALA A 58 -9.08 -2.17 3.66
N GLU A 59 -8.92 -1.20 4.56
CA GLU A 59 -9.67 -1.12 5.81
C GLU A 59 -10.75 -0.05 5.69
N PHE A 60 -11.89 -0.32 6.32
CA PHE A 60 -13.04 0.58 6.29
C PHE A 60 -13.26 1.19 7.67
N GLY A 61 -13.47 2.50 7.74
CA GLY A 61 -13.70 3.23 8.99
C GLY A 61 -15.00 2.86 9.71
N SER A 62 -15.83 2.03 9.09
CA SER A 62 -17.02 1.43 9.70
C SER A 62 -17.25 0.05 9.12
N ARG A 63 -18.11 -0.75 9.77
CA ARG A 63 -18.46 -2.07 9.26
C ARG A 63 -19.19 -1.95 7.93
N VAL A 64 -18.65 -2.57 6.89
CA VAL A 64 -19.19 -2.58 5.53
C VAL A 64 -19.40 -4.02 5.09
N PHE A 65 -20.53 -4.28 4.43
CA PHE A 65 -20.75 -5.53 3.71
C PHE A 65 -20.36 -5.31 2.25
N LEU A 66 -19.23 -5.87 1.83
CA LEU A 66 -18.75 -5.77 0.46
C LEU A 66 -19.56 -6.74 -0.43
N PRO A 67 -20.20 -6.24 -1.51
CA PRO A 67 -20.85 -7.13 -2.47
C PRO A 67 -19.81 -8.03 -3.17
N GLY A 68 -20.06 -9.34 -3.21
CA GLY A 68 -19.12 -10.31 -3.78
C GLY A 68 -18.95 -10.22 -5.30
N ASP A 69 -19.84 -9.48 -5.98
CA ASP A 69 -19.82 -9.20 -7.42
C ASP A 69 -19.25 -7.80 -7.75
N LEU A 70 -18.62 -7.13 -6.78
CA LEU A 70 -18.01 -5.83 -6.96
C LEU A 70 -16.66 -5.99 -7.63
N VAL A 71 -16.64 -5.93 -8.96
CA VAL A 71 -15.47 -6.18 -9.81
C VAL A 71 -15.42 -5.17 -10.96
N VAL A 72 -14.22 -4.73 -11.32
CA VAL A 72 -13.96 -3.84 -12.45
C VAL A 72 -12.99 -4.50 -13.42
N ASP A 73 -13.34 -4.57 -14.72
CA ASP A 73 -12.41 -4.98 -15.79
C ASP A 73 -11.47 -3.82 -16.11
N VAL A 74 -10.17 -4.05 -15.96
CA VAL A 74 -9.12 -3.08 -16.21
C VAL A 74 -8.25 -3.59 -17.35
N ARG A 75 -8.07 -2.77 -18.38
CA ARG A 75 -7.11 -3.05 -19.45
C ARG A 75 -5.80 -2.34 -19.14
N LEU A 76 -4.76 -3.11 -18.87
CA LEU A 76 -3.41 -2.60 -18.58
C LEU A 76 -2.76 -2.03 -19.86
N GLU A 77 -1.67 -1.29 -19.68
CA GLU A 77 -0.96 -0.61 -20.76
C GLU A 77 -0.32 -1.59 -21.77
N ASP A 78 0.02 -2.81 -21.33
CA ASP A 78 0.49 -3.91 -22.20
C ASP A 78 -0.63 -4.62 -22.97
N GLY A 79 -1.90 -4.20 -22.77
CA GLY A 79 -3.09 -4.77 -23.37
C GLY A 79 -3.72 -5.94 -22.62
N THR A 80 -3.09 -6.43 -21.53
CA THR A 80 -3.63 -7.47 -20.66
C THR A 80 -4.91 -6.97 -19.97
N ARG A 81 -5.88 -7.87 -19.77
CA ARG A 81 -7.10 -7.58 -19.01
C ARG A 81 -7.01 -8.22 -17.65
N GLU A 82 -7.32 -7.43 -16.63
CA GLU A 82 -7.33 -7.85 -15.23
C GLU A 82 -8.66 -7.47 -14.58
N LEU A 83 -9.10 -8.29 -13.63
CA LEU A 83 -10.28 -8.02 -12.83
C LEU A 83 -9.83 -7.43 -11.49
N LEU A 84 -10.20 -6.19 -11.22
CA LEU A 84 -9.91 -5.51 -9.97
C LEU A 84 -11.08 -5.67 -8.99
N TYR A 85 -10.81 -6.09 -7.76
CA TYR A 85 -11.80 -6.32 -6.71
C TYR A 85 -11.21 -6.04 -5.31
N PHE A 86 -12.08 -5.84 -4.30
CA PHE A 86 -11.62 -5.75 -2.91
C PHE A 86 -11.31 -7.14 -2.35
N ASP A 87 -10.14 -7.29 -1.72
CA ASP A 87 -9.84 -8.51 -0.94
C ASP A 87 -10.67 -8.50 0.34
N THR A 88 -11.72 -9.34 0.36
CA THR A 88 -12.60 -9.50 1.51
C THR A 88 -11.94 -10.24 2.68
N ASN A 89 -10.78 -10.85 2.47
CA ASN A 89 -10.00 -11.56 3.49
C ASN A 89 -8.86 -10.70 4.06
N TYR A 90 -8.64 -9.50 3.49
CA TYR A 90 -7.61 -8.60 4.01
C TYR A 90 -7.87 -8.26 5.48
N ASN A 91 -6.84 -8.41 6.29
CA ASN A 91 -6.88 -8.09 7.70
C ASN A 91 -5.50 -7.61 8.16
N ALA A 92 -5.41 -6.35 8.55
CA ALA A 92 -4.18 -5.73 9.03
C ALA A 92 -3.57 -6.41 10.27
N THR A 93 -4.37 -7.15 11.06
CA THR A 93 -3.88 -7.88 12.24
C THR A 93 -2.79 -8.90 11.91
N PHE A 94 -2.76 -9.44 10.68
CA PHE A 94 -1.73 -10.38 10.25
C PHE A 94 -0.48 -9.72 9.67
N ALA A 95 -0.50 -8.42 9.47
CA ALA A 95 0.65 -7.62 9.05
C ALA A 95 1.35 -6.99 10.26
N LEU A 96 2.58 -6.52 10.07
CA LEU A 96 3.25 -5.69 11.06
C LEU A 96 2.79 -4.24 10.87
N MET A 97 1.95 -3.74 11.77
CA MET A 97 1.42 -2.37 11.70
C MET A 97 1.83 -1.57 12.92
N HIS A 98 2.25 -0.33 12.70
CA HIS A 98 2.46 0.64 13.77
C HIS A 98 1.09 1.13 14.28
N GLU A 99 0.99 1.51 15.55
CA GLU A 99 -0.28 1.95 16.15
C GLU A 99 -0.90 3.17 15.46
N ASP A 100 -0.09 4.07 14.91
CA ASP A 100 -0.54 5.30 14.26
C ASP A 100 -0.73 5.18 12.73
N TYR A 101 -0.60 3.99 12.13
CA TYR A 101 -0.59 3.83 10.66
C TYR A 101 -1.83 4.38 9.94
N LEU A 102 -2.99 4.38 10.60
CA LEU A 102 -4.22 4.97 10.06
C LEU A 102 -4.25 6.49 10.22
N ASP A 103 -3.72 7.00 11.32
CA ASP A 103 -3.69 8.44 11.62
C ASP A 103 -2.67 9.15 10.71
N ASP A 104 -1.59 8.46 10.35
CA ASP A 104 -0.54 8.96 9.45
C ASP A 104 -0.91 8.84 7.96
N ALA A 105 -1.99 8.11 7.61
CA ALA A 105 -2.38 7.86 6.23
C ALA A 105 -2.73 9.15 5.46
N ILE A 106 -2.33 9.22 4.19
CA ILE A 106 -2.47 10.42 3.36
C ILE A 106 -3.83 10.41 2.65
N ALA A 107 -4.61 11.49 2.82
CA ALA A 107 -5.87 11.67 2.11
C ALA A 107 -5.63 11.80 0.60
N LEU A 108 -6.42 11.08 -0.19
CA LEU A 108 -6.40 11.11 -1.65
C LEU A 108 -7.80 11.32 -2.20
N ASP A 109 -8.01 12.42 -2.92
CA ASP A 109 -9.27 12.68 -3.59
C ASP A 109 -9.35 11.96 -4.93
N MET A 110 -10.23 10.97 -5.01
CA MET A 110 -10.53 10.23 -6.25
C MET A 110 -11.75 10.79 -6.99
N GLY A 111 -12.35 11.87 -6.50
CA GLY A 111 -13.59 12.42 -7.06
C GLY A 111 -14.78 11.47 -6.91
N VAL A 112 -14.88 10.78 -5.76
CA VAL A 112 -16.01 9.92 -5.35
C VAL A 112 -16.60 10.54 -4.08
N PRO A 113 -17.75 11.23 -4.15
CA PRO A 113 -18.22 12.17 -3.11
C PRO A 113 -18.40 11.56 -1.72
N GLN A 114 -18.91 10.32 -1.63
CA GLN A 114 -19.16 9.63 -0.36
C GLN A 114 -18.03 8.70 0.09
N ILE A 115 -16.89 8.68 -0.63
CA ILE A 115 -15.71 7.92 -0.23
C ILE A 115 -14.60 8.88 0.14
N ARG A 116 -14.09 8.75 1.36
CA ARG A 116 -12.87 9.43 1.83
C ARG A 116 -11.72 8.44 1.82
N LEU A 117 -10.98 8.42 0.72
CA LEU A 117 -9.84 7.53 0.55
C LEU A 117 -8.61 8.09 1.27
N TYR A 118 -7.93 7.24 1.99
CA TYR A 118 -6.63 7.46 2.59
C TYR A 118 -5.69 6.37 2.09
N VAL A 119 -4.45 6.71 1.81
CA VAL A 119 -3.41 5.76 1.37
C VAL A 119 -2.38 5.67 2.48
N LEU A 120 -2.04 4.46 2.92
CA LEU A 120 -1.00 4.28 3.94
C LEU A 120 0.31 4.90 3.48
N LEU A 121 1.10 5.43 4.43
CA LEU A 121 2.42 5.97 4.13
C LEU A 121 3.31 4.91 3.47
N PRO A 122 4.23 5.30 2.57
CA PRO A 122 5.22 4.39 2.02
C PRO A 122 6.01 3.63 3.08
N LEU A 123 6.28 4.29 4.22
CA LEU A 123 6.92 3.69 5.38
C LEU A 123 6.09 2.56 5.99
N ASP A 124 4.79 2.81 6.24
CA ASP A 124 3.90 1.81 6.82
C ASP A 124 3.60 0.68 5.83
N LEU A 125 3.53 0.97 4.52
CA LEU A 125 3.46 -0.06 3.48
C LEU A 125 4.70 -0.97 3.51
N ALA A 126 5.91 -0.42 3.60
CA ALA A 126 7.13 -1.22 3.69
C ALA A 126 7.14 -2.07 4.98
N VAL A 127 6.75 -1.50 6.12
CA VAL A 127 6.69 -2.20 7.41
C VAL A 127 5.66 -3.33 7.39
N SER A 128 4.47 -3.11 6.83
CA SER A 128 3.40 -4.11 6.74
C SER A 128 3.82 -5.41 6.03
N LYS A 129 4.78 -5.33 5.11
CA LYS A 129 5.26 -6.44 4.29
C LYS A 129 6.32 -7.32 4.97
N ILE A 130 6.86 -6.88 6.12
CA ILE A 130 7.94 -7.59 6.82
C ILE A 130 7.44 -8.90 7.47
N ALA A 131 6.19 -8.93 7.95
CA ALA A 131 5.66 -10.11 8.61
C ALA A 131 5.59 -11.33 7.67
N ARG A 132 5.09 -11.18 6.46
CA ARG A 132 5.03 -12.22 5.42
C ARG A 132 6.36 -12.37 4.68
N PHE A 133 6.95 -11.27 4.25
CA PHE A 133 8.22 -11.11 3.57
C PHE A 133 8.40 -12.03 2.35
N ALA A 134 7.31 -12.23 1.57
CA ALA A 134 7.33 -12.95 0.29
C ALA A 134 8.11 -12.17 -0.78
N ASP A 135 8.38 -12.77 -1.94
CA ASP A 135 9.20 -12.12 -2.97
C ASP A 135 8.57 -10.81 -3.48
N ASN A 136 7.27 -10.77 -3.69
CA ASN A 136 6.56 -9.53 -4.03
C ASN A 136 6.68 -8.46 -2.93
N ASP A 137 6.73 -8.85 -1.65
CA ASP A 137 6.88 -7.93 -0.53
C ASP A 137 8.29 -7.31 -0.52
N LYS A 138 9.31 -8.11 -0.85
CA LYS A 138 10.70 -7.64 -0.99
C LYS A 138 10.85 -6.66 -2.14
N GLU A 139 10.21 -6.94 -3.28
CA GLU A 139 10.19 -6.06 -4.45
C GLU A 139 9.55 -4.72 -4.10
N ASP A 140 8.39 -4.75 -3.45
CA ASP A 140 7.67 -3.56 -3.03
C ASP A 140 8.50 -2.69 -2.05
N ILE A 141 9.14 -3.31 -1.03
CA ILE A 141 10.04 -2.61 -0.09
C ILE A 141 11.20 -1.96 -0.86
N ALA A 142 11.88 -2.72 -1.72
CA ALA A 142 13.03 -2.22 -2.47
C ALA A 142 12.64 -1.05 -3.38
N GLU A 143 11.49 -1.13 -4.04
CA GLU A 143 11.03 -0.07 -4.95
C GLU A 143 10.67 1.23 -4.21
N LEU A 144 9.95 1.13 -3.09
CA LEU A 144 9.65 2.29 -2.24
C LEU A 144 10.94 3.00 -1.77
N VAL A 145 11.99 2.24 -1.47
CA VAL A 145 13.30 2.78 -1.07
C VAL A 145 14.08 3.35 -2.26
N ARG A 146 14.10 2.68 -3.43
CA ARG A 146 14.75 3.21 -4.65
C ARG A 146 14.19 4.54 -5.08
N LEU A 147 12.88 4.72 -4.95
CA LEU A 147 12.20 5.99 -5.22
C LEU A 147 12.44 7.05 -4.13
N GLY A 148 13.09 6.70 -3.02
CA GLY A 148 13.38 7.62 -1.92
C GLY A 148 12.14 7.97 -1.10
N LEU A 149 11.10 7.17 -1.16
CA LEU A 149 9.85 7.36 -0.43
C LEU A 149 9.98 7.01 1.05
N THR A 150 10.89 6.08 1.36
CA THR A 150 11.32 5.73 2.73
C THR A 150 12.79 5.31 2.72
N THR A 151 13.35 5.06 3.90
CA THR A 151 14.76 4.69 4.11
C THR A 151 14.88 3.43 4.99
N ALA A 152 16.03 2.75 4.90
CA ALA A 152 16.32 1.59 5.74
C ALA A 152 16.21 1.90 7.24
N ASN A 153 16.71 3.09 7.66
CA ASN A 153 16.64 3.51 9.06
C ASN A 153 15.19 3.79 9.51
N GLU A 154 14.39 4.46 8.69
CA GLU A 154 12.97 4.70 8.99
C GLU A 154 12.22 3.37 9.14
N ILE A 155 12.44 2.42 8.21
CA ILE A 155 11.84 1.08 8.25
C ILE A 155 12.24 0.33 9.54
N GLU A 156 13.54 0.32 9.89
CA GLU A 156 14.05 -0.36 11.09
C GLU A 156 13.42 0.22 12.36
N GLN A 157 13.35 1.54 12.46
CA GLN A 157 12.79 2.24 13.60
C GLN A 157 11.28 1.98 13.74
N ARG A 158 10.51 2.19 12.66
CA ARG A 158 9.05 2.04 12.65
C ARG A 158 8.64 0.60 12.91
N ALA A 159 9.32 -0.37 12.27
CA ALA A 159 9.07 -1.80 12.49
C ALA A 159 9.38 -2.23 13.92
N THR A 160 10.46 -1.72 14.51
CA THR A 160 10.80 -2.01 15.91
C THR A 160 9.73 -1.52 16.88
N GLN A 161 9.19 -0.33 16.66
CA GLN A 161 8.05 0.20 17.43
C GLN A 161 6.79 -0.67 17.23
N ALA A 162 6.48 -1.04 16.01
CA ALA A 162 5.31 -1.85 15.66
C ALA A 162 5.33 -3.27 16.27
N MET A 163 6.52 -3.81 16.57
CA MET A 163 6.64 -5.16 17.18
C MET A 163 5.91 -5.30 18.52
N ALA A 164 5.69 -4.20 19.25
CA ALA A 164 5.01 -4.23 20.54
C ALA A 164 3.53 -4.68 20.42
N GLY A 165 2.88 -4.36 19.28
CA GLY A 165 1.49 -4.72 18.97
C GLY A 165 1.33 -5.97 18.09
N TYR A 166 2.42 -6.59 17.64
CA TYR A 166 2.36 -7.68 16.69
C TYR A 166 1.83 -8.99 17.28
N VAL A 167 0.83 -9.57 16.59
CA VAL A 167 0.22 -10.85 16.96
C VAL A 167 0.80 -11.96 16.07
N GLY A 168 1.95 -12.51 16.46
CA GLY A 168 2.62 -13.56 15.67
C GLY A 168 3.96 -13.99 16.27
N GLY A 169 4.72 -14.78 15.50
CA GLY A 169 6.02 -15.33 15.90
C GLY A 169 7.15 -14.30 15.84
N LEU A 170 7.51 -13.68 16.95
CA LEU A 170 8.59 -12.68 17.04
C LEU A 170 9.95 -13.15 16.53
N PRO A 171 10.41 -14.42 16.74
CA PRO A 171 11.70 -14.85 16.23
C PRO A 171 11.81 -14.74 14.70
N MET A 172 10.79 -15.21 13.97
CA MET A 172 10.76 -15.10 12.51
C MET A 172 10.63 -13.65 12.05
N LEU A 173 9.79 -12.85 12.71
CA LEU A 173 9.64 -11.43 12.41
C LEU A 173 10.97 -10.67 12.53
N ARG A 174 11.79 -10.96 13.56
CA ARG A 174 13.10 -10.34 13.73
C ARG A 174 14.08 -10.72 12.62
N LEU A 175 14.04 -11.97 12.14
CA LEU A 175 14.83 -12.38 10.99
C LEU A 175 14.39 -11.62 9.72
N ASN A 176 13.10 -11.60 9.45
CA ASN A 176 12.55 -10.86 8.32
C ASN A 176 12.90 -9.36 8.38
N LEU A 177 12.81 -8.74 9.57
CA LEU A 177 13.19 -7.32 9.74
C LEU A 177 14.65 -7.08 9.41
N ARG A 178 15.56 -7.92 9.93
CA ARG A 178 17.00 -7.81 9.61
C ARG A 178 17.23 -7.89 8.10
N ASP A 179 16.59 -8.85 7.44
CA ASP A 179 16.76 -9.08 6.01
C ASP A 179 16.08 -7.97 5.17
N ALA A 180 14.94 -7.43 5.62
CA ALA A 180 14.29 -6.29 5.01
C ALA A 180 15.13 -5.00 5.11
N VAL A 181 15.78 -4.75 6.25
CA VAL A 181 16.69 -3.61 6.44
C VAL A 181 17.93 -3.76 5.55
N ALA A 182 18.49 -4.96 5.42
CA ALA A 182 19.62 -5.23 4.51
C ALA A 182 19.22 -4.96 3.04
N LEU A 183 18.04 -5.44 2.62
CA LEU A 183 17.48 -5.18 1.30
C LEU A 183 17.26 -3.67 1.06
N ALA A 184 16.73 -2.96 2.03
CA ALA A 184 16.50 -1.51 1.94
C ALA A 184 17.83 -0.75 1.79
N ARG A 185 18.88 -1.11 2.55
CA ARG A 185 20.22 -0.51 2.42
C ARG A 185 20.85 -0.75 1.04
N GLN A 186 20.63 -1.94 0.47
CA GLN A 186 21.07 -2.23 -0.90
C GLN A 186 20.34 -1.34 -1.90
N ALA A 187 19.02 -1.19 -1.80
CA ALA A 187 18.22 -0.33 -2.67
C ALA A 187 18.62 1.16 -2.57
N GLU A 188 19.01 1.64 -1.36
CA GLU A 188 19.57 2.98 -1.17
C GLU A 188 20.90 3.16 -1.91
N ALA A 189 21.79 2.16 -1.84
CA ALA A 189 23.08 2.20 -2.53
C ALA A 189 22.91 2.23 -4.06
N GLU A 190 21.99 1.43 -4.61
CA GLU A 190 21.64 1.42 -6.03
C GLU A 190 21.13 2.78 -6.50
N ARG A 191 20.27 3.45 -5.72
CA ARG A 191 19.78 4.81 -5.99
C ARG A 191 20.92 5.82 -6.01
N GLY A 192 21.87 5.74 -5.04
CA GLY A 192 23.03 6.63 -4.96
C GLY A 192 23.97 6.48 -6.17
N ALA A 193 24.18 5.26 -6.64
CA ALA A 193 25.02 4.97 -7.81
C ALA A 193 24.39 5.45 -9.11
N GLY A 194 23.07 5.33 -9.28
CA GLY A 194 22.34 5.79 -10.46
C GLY A 194 22.26 7.32 -10.58
N GLY A 195 22.29 8.05 -9.46
CA GLY A 195 22.28 9.51 -9.43
C GLY A 195 23.58 10.15 -9.93
N ASN A 196 24.72 9.46 -9.81
CA ASN A 196 26.05 9.97 -10.20
C ASN A 196 26.37 9.79 -11.70
N SER A 197 25.57 9.04 -12.44
CA SER A 197 25.77 8.79 -13.90
C SER A 197 25.03 9.81 -14.79
N ARG A 198 24.32 10.78 -14.24
CA ARG A 198 23.54 11.79 -14.99
C ARG A 198 24.00 13.24 -14.78
N ALA A 199 25.19 13.44 -14.21
CA ALA A 199 25.82 14.76 -14.04
C ALA A 199 26.89 15.02 -15.12
#